data_4679fff83706b38e90a18fd8d483ea79
#
_entry.id   4679fff83706b38e90a18fd8d483ea79
#
_cell.length_a   1.000
_cell.length_b   1.000
_cell.length_c   1.000
_cell.angle_alpha   90.00
_cell.angle_beta   90.00
_cell.angle_gamma   90.00
#
_symmetry.space_group_name_H-M   'P 1'
#
loop_
_entity.id
_entity.type
_entity.pdbx_description
1 polymer ?
#
loop_
_entity_poly.entity_id
_entity_poly.type
_entity_poly.pdbx_seq_one_letter_code
_entity_poly.pdbx_strand_id
1 'polypeptide(L)'
;EPAKDATKLTMPTVSAGYEIAIKTSSDEDVIKTDGTIVPPDAEKTVKLVFTVTHTASSKTADTAEIDVVVPAKSTDEELQTAVNNEAAKITNVAEPAKDATKLTMPTVSAGYEIAIKTSSDEDVIKTDGTIVPPDAEKTVKLVFTVTHTASSKTADTAEIDVTVPAKTVSTPTSLLGRIAVNIFNFSK
;
A
#
# COMPACT_ATOMS: atom_id res chain seq x y z
N GLU A 1 -23.52 -10.32 4.84
CA GLU A 1 -23.49 -9.87 3.44
C GLU A 1 -22.06 -9.62 3.04
N PRO A 2 -21.61 -10.02 1.84
CA PRO A 2 -20.29 -9.69 1.34
C PRO A 2 -20.17 -8.18 1.06
N ALA A 3 -18.95 -7.67 1.23
CA ALA A 3 -18.63 -6.29 0.82
C ALA A 3 -18.68 -6.16 -0.72
N LYS A 4 -18.81 -4.93 -1.22
CA LYS A 4 -18.70 -4.65 -2.65
C LYS A 4 -17.33 -5.13 -3.18
N ASP A 5 -17.33 -5.75 -4.34
CA ASP A 5 -16.14 -6.37 -4.98
C ASP A 5 -15.49 -7.50 -4.18
N ALA A 6 -16.16 -8.05 -3.16
CA ALA A 6 -15.64 -9.21 -2.45
C ALA A 6 -15.54 -10.41 -3.40
N THR A 7 -14.44 -11.15 -3.36
CA THR A 7 -14.19 -12.35 -4.17
C THR A 7 -14.35 -13.65 -3.38
N LYS A 8 -14.59 -13.55 -2.07
CA LYS A 8 -14.76 -14.70 -1.17
C LYS A 8 -15.85 -14.45 -0.15
N LEU A 9 -16.71 -15.44 0.05
CA LEU A 9 -17.74 -15.42 1.08
C LEU A 9 -17.09 -15.69 2.46
N THR A 10 -17.44 -14.86 3.44
CA THR A 10 -17.13 -15.16 4.84
C THR A 10 -18.11 -16.22 5.32
N MET A 11 -17.60 -17.41 5.59
CA MET A 11 -18.43 -18.53 6.04
C MET A 11 -18.99 -18.28 7.46
N PRO A 12 -20.21 -18.74 7.75
CA PRO A 12 -20.74 -18.72 9.11
C PRO A 12 -19.83 -19.50 10.07
N THR A 13 -19.74 -19.03 11.30
CA THR A 13 -18.99 -19.74 12.35
C THR A 13 -19.84 -20.85 12.97
N VAL A 14 -19.23 -21.99 13.23
CA VAL A 14 -19.85 -23.12 13.93
C VAL A 14 -19.08 -23.42 15.22
N SER A 15 -19.72 -24.17 16.14
CA SER A 15 -19.09 -24.58 17.40
C SER A 15 -17.92 -25.55 17.17
N ALA A 16 -17.01 -25.62 18.13
CA ALA A 16 -15.92 -26.59 18.10
C ALA A 16 -16.46 -28.03 17.93
N GLY A 17 -15.83 -28.81 17.07
CA GLY A 17 -16.26 -30.16 16.71
C GLY A 17 -17.25 -30.21 15.55
N TYR A 18 -17.54 -29.09 14.91
CA TYR A 18 -18.34 -29.03 13.69
C TYR A 18 -17.60 -28.33 12.56
N GLU A 19 -17.93 -28.70 11.34
CA GLU A 19 -17.49 -28.07 10.10
C GLU A 19 -18.70 -27.61 9.31
N ILE A 20 -18.54 -26.59 8.48
CA ILE A 20 -19.60 -26.06 7.62
C ILE A 20 -19.09 -25.88 6.19
N ALA A 21 -19.91 -26.28 5.23
CA ALA A 21 -19.65 -26.11 3.81
C ALA A 21 -20.92 -25.69 3.07
N ILE A 22 -20.77 -24.96 1.95
CA ILE A 22 -21.89 -24.68 1.08
C ILE A 22 -22.28 -25.98 0.37
N LYS A 23 -23.54 -26.38 0.52
CA LYS A 23 -24.11 -27.55 -0.17
C LYS A 23 -24.61 -27.17 -1.56
N THR A 24 -25.40 -26.10 -1.63
CA THR A 24 -25.98 -25.61 -2.89
C THR A 24 -25.99 -24.11 -2.95
N SER A 25 -25.87 -23.58 -4.15
CA SER A 25 -26.06 -22.17 -4.50
C SER A 25 -27.14 -22.09 -5.57
N SER A 26 -28.06 -21.12 -5.45
CA SER A 26 -29.09 -20.88 -6.49
C SER A 26 -28.53 -20.21 -7.74
N ASP A 27 -27.34 -19.61 -7.64
CA ASP A 27 -26.63 -18.93 -8.74
C ASP A 27 -25.11 -19.11 -8.56
N GLU A 28 -24.55 -20.19 -9.15
CA GLU A 28 -23.12 -20.51 -9.10
C GLU A 28 -22.25 -19.57 -9.96
N ASP A 29 -22.85 -18.79 -10.86
CA ASP A 29 -22.13 -17.75 -11.59
C ASP A 29 -21.82 -16.56 -10.68
N VAL A 30 -22.53 -16.41 -9.55
CA VAL A 30 -22.33 -15.33 -8.56
C VAL A 30 -21.67 -15.84 -7.30
N ILE A 31 -22.16 -16.92 -6.68
CA ILE A 31 -21.51 -17.56 -5.52
C ILE A 31 -21.35 -19.05 -5.81
N LYS A 32 -20.10 -19.51 -5.87
CA LYS A 32 -19.78 -20.93 -6.06
C LYS A 32 -19.86 -21.69 -4.75
N THR A 33 -20.01 -23.01 -4.82
CA THR A 33 -20.02 -23.89 -3.64
C THR A 33 -18.72 -23.93 -2.88
N ASP A 34 -17.60 -23.49 -3.47
CA ASP A 34 -16.32 -23.28 -2.76
C ASP A 34 -16.25 -21.93 -2.01
N GLY A 35 -17.31 -21.13 -2.06
CA GLY A 35 -17.39 -19.81 -1.45
C GLY A 35 -16.76 -18.69 -2.29
N THR A 36 -16.33 -18.97 -3.52
CA THR A 36 -15.84 -17.92 -4.44
C THR A 36 -17.01 -17.05 -4.88
N ILE A 37 -16.82 -15.72 -4.85
CA ILE A 37 -17.80 -14.75 -5.34
C ILE A 37 -17.28 -14.15 -6.65
N VAL A 38 -18.15 -14.08 -7.65
CA VAL A 38 -17.96 -13.30 -8.87
C VAL A 38 -18.93 -12.13 -8.80
N PRO A 39 -18.47 -10.90 -8.50
CA PRO A 39 -19.34 -9.75 -8.34
C PRO A 39 -20.18 -9.48 -9.61
N PRO A 40 -21.52 -9.42 -9.50
CA PRO A 40 -22.40 -9.26 -10.65
C PRO A 40 -22.46 -7.80 -11.15
N ASP A 41 -22.95 -7.59 -12.39
CA ASP A 41 -23.15 -6.24 -12.94
C ASP A 41 -24.26 -5.46 -12.21
N ALA A 42 -25.23 -6.16 -11.62
CA ALA A 42 -26.28 -5.59 -10.78
C ALA A 42 -26.41 -6.42 -9.50
N GLU A 43 -26.87 -5.79 -8.42
CA GLU A 43 -27.12 -6.49 -7.15
C GLU A 43 -27.97 -7.74 -7.36
N LYS A 44 -27.55 -8.87 -6.75
CA LYS A 44 -28.26 -10.15 -6.82
C LYS A 44 -28.39 -10.78 -5.44
N THR A 45 -29.55 -11.38 -5.18
CA THR A 45 -29.78 -12.25 -4.03
C THR A 45 -29.55 -13.69 -4.44
N VAL A 46 -28.61 -14.37 -3.78
CA VAL A 46 -28.30 -15.79 -3.99
C VAL A 46 -28.72 -16.58 -2.76
N LYS A 47 -29.50 -17.66 -2.98
CA LYS A 47 -29.91 -18.57 -1.90
C LYS A 47 -28.89 -19.67 -1.72
N LEU A 48 -28.37 -19.81 -0.50
CA LEU A 48 -27.41 -20.85 -0.13
C LEU A 48 -28.00 -21.81 0.88
N VAL A 49 -27.68 -23.08 0.72
CA VAL A 49 -27.87 -24.10 1.75
C VAL A 49 -26.52 -24.55 2.22
N PHE A 50 -26.33 -24.65 3.52
CA PHE A 50 -25.08 -25.15 4.11
C PHE A 50 -25.30 -26.53 4.71
N THR A 51 -24.28 -27.38 4.63
CA THR A 51 -24.20 -28.62 5.38
C THR A 51 -23.27 -28.40 6.58
N VAL A 52 -23.78 -28.73 7.77
CA VAL A 52 -22.99 -28.78 9.01
C VAL A 52 -22.68 -30.23 9.32
N THR A 53 -21.38 -30.55 9.53
CA THR A 53 -20.88 -31.89 9.80
C THR A 53 -20.28 -31.95 11.20
N HIS A 54 -20.71 -32.92 12.02
CA HIS A 54 -20.06 -33.21 13.29
C HIS A 54 -18.80 -34.06 13.05
N THR A 55 -17.61 -33.52 13.33
CA THR A 55 -16.34 -34.13 12.92
C THR A 55 -16.08 -35.52 13.48
N ALA A 56 -16.47 -35.76 14.74
CA ALA A 56 -16.21 -37.05 15.40
C ALA A 56 -17.15 -38.17 14.96
N SER A 57 -18.37 -37.87 14.48
CA SER A 57 -19.37 -38.92 14.11
C SER A 57 -19.73 -38.89 12.62
N SER A 58 -19.20 -37.91 11.86
CA SER A 58 -19.51 -37.68 10.45
C SER A 58 -21.01 -37.51 10.16
N LYS A 59 -21.83 -37.24 11.18
CA LYS A 59 -23.25 -36.94 11.00
C LYS A 59 -23.41 -35.53 10.47
N THR A 60 -24.33 -35.37 9.52
CA THR A 60 -24.60 -34.12 8.84
C THR A 60 -26.01 -33.63 9.03
N ALA A 61 -26.19 -32.32 8.96
CA ALA A 61 -27.49 -31.66 8.87
C ALA A 61 -27.39 -30.45 7.95
N ASP A 62 -28.47 -30.20 7.19
CA ASP A 62 -28.51 -29.04 6.29
C ASP A 62 -29.26 -27.89 6.96
N THR A 63 -28.90 -26.67 6.62
CA THR A 63 -29.63 -25.45 7.00
C THR A 63 -30.88 -25.29 6.12
N ALA A 64 -31.80 -24.43 6.54
CA ALA A 64 -32.74 -23.82 5.60
C ALA A 64 -31.99 -22.97 4.56
N GLU A 65 -32.66 -22.57 3.50
CA GLU A 65 -32.13 -21.59 2.54
C GLU A 65 -31.83 -20.27 3.25
N ILE A 66 -30.69 -19.71 2.97
CA ILE A 66 -30.19 -18.42 3.51
C ILE A 66 -29.98 -17.48 2.33
N ASP A 67 -30.66 -16.34 2.35
CA ASP A 67 -30.47 -15.30 1.34
C ASP A 67 -29.18 -14.52 1.60
N VAL A 68 -28.35 -14.43 0.57
CA VAL A 68 -27.11 -13.64 0.56
C VAL A 68 -27.22 -12.60 -0.55
N VAL A 69 -27.26 -11.33 -0.16
CA VAL A 69 -27.26 -10.22 -1.12
C VAL A 69 -25.83 -9.92 -1.53
N VAL A 70 -25.54 -10.05 -2.81
CA VAL A 70 -24.23 -9.70 -3.41
C VAL A 70 -24.38 -8.37 -4.12
N PRO A 71 -23.68 -7.32 -3.68
CA PRO A 71 -23.71 -6.01 -4.33
C PRO A 71 -23.22 -6.06 -5.78
N ALA A 72 -23.69 -5.14 -6.60
CA ALA A 72 -23.12 -4.92 -7.93
C ALA A 72 -21.63 -4.59 -7.83
N LYS A 73 -20.83 -5.06 -8.79
CA LYS A 73 -19.41 -4.68 -8.91
C LYS A 73 -19.25 -3.17 -9.04
N SER A 74 -18.08 -2.67 -8.66
CA SER A 74 -17.76 -1.26 -8.85
C SER A 74 -17.67 -0.88 -10.32
N THR A 75 -18.25 0.26 -10.66
CA THR A 75 -18.13 0.82 -12.01
C THR A 75 -16.73 1.42 -12.24
N ASP A 76 -16.35 1.57 -13.50
CA ASP A 76 -15.09 2.22 -13.86
C ASP A 76 -14.98 3.64 -13.31
N GLU A 77 -16.09 4.37 -13.24
CA GLU A 77 -16.16 5.73 -12.71
C GLU A 77 -15.96 5.76 -11.18
N GLU A 78 -16.59 4.82 -10.47
CA GLU A 78 -16.39 4.69 -9.01
C GLU A 78 -14.94 4.34 -8.68
N LEU A 79 -14.34 3.40 -9.42
CA LEU A 79 -12.94 3.01 -9.25
C LEU A 79 -11.98 4.17 -9.56
N GLN A 80 -12.25 4.95 -10.63
CA GLN A 80 -11.46 6.13 -10.95
C GLN A 80 -11.60 7.20 -9.86
N THR A 81 -12.81 7.42 -9.37
CA THR A 81 -13.07 8.35 -8.26
C THR A 81 -12.34 7.93 -6.99
N ALA A 82 -12.34 6.63 -6.68
CA ALA A 82 -11.65 6.10 -5.50
C ALA A 82 -10.13 6.34 -5.56
N VAL A 83 -9.49 6.09 -6.70
CA VAL A 83 -8.05 6.32 -6.84
C VAL A 83 -7.70 7.82 -6.86
N ASN A 84 -8.55 8.67 -7.44
CA ASN A 84 -8.39 10.13 -7.38
C ASN A 84 -8.42 10.63 -5.93
N ASN A 85 -9.38 10.12 -5.14
CA ASN A 85 -9.50 10.46 -3.72
C ASN A 85 -8.31 9.96 -2.91
N GLU A 86 -7.75 8.79 -3.24
CA GLU A 86 -6.55 8.29 -2.56
C GLU A 86 -5.33 9.15 -2.87
N ALA A 87 -5.12 9.52 -4.14
CA ALA A 87 -4.03 10.42 -4.54
C ALA A 87 -4.15 11.80 -3.88
N ALA A 88 -5.35 12.34 -3.76
CA ALA A 88 -5.61 13.64 -3.13
C ALA A 88 -5.29 13.69 -1.62
N LYS A 89 -5.22 12.54 -0.93
CA LYS A 89 -4.80 12.47 0.49
C LYS A 89 -3.30 12.71 0.68
N ILE A 90 -2.51 12.50 -0.38
CA ILE A 90 -1.06 12.63 -0.32
C ILE A 90 -0.70 14.07 -0.63
N THR A 91 -0.54 14.87 0.42
CA THR A 91 -0.26 16.31 0.33
C THR A 91 1.15 16.69 0.77
N ASN A 92 1.87 15.76 1.38
CA ASN A 92 3.24 15.96 1.84
C ASN A 92 4.02 14.65 1.83
N VAL A 93 5.34 14.77 1.90
CA VAL A 93 6.31 13.67 2.10
C VAL A 93 7.20 14.05 3.26
N ALA A 94 7.58 13.08 4.07
CA ALA A 94 8.52 13.31 5.16
C ALA A 94 9.85 13.81 4.58
N GLU A 95 10.35 14.93 5.09
CA GLU A 95 11.64 15.47 4.68
C GLU A 95 12.75 14.46 5.02
N PRO A 96 13.66 14.20 4.08
CA PRO A 96 14.77 13.29 4.32
C PRO A 96 15.72 13.87 5.38
N ALA A 97 16.23 12.99 6.23
CA ALA A 97 17.29 13.36 7.15
C ALA A 97 18.57 13.75 6.38
N LYS A 98 19.44 14.49 7.03
CA LYS A 98 20.76 14.83 6.47
C LYS A 98 21.52 13.56 6.07
N ASP A 99 22.14 13.57 4.90
CA ASP A 99 22.86 12.45 4.29
C ASP A 99 21.98 11.19 4.02
N ALA A 100 20.65 11.32 4.05
CA ALA A 100 19.77 10.24 3.65
C ALA A 100 20.00 9.87 2.18
N THR A 101 20.02 8.57 1.87
CA THR A 101 20.20 8.03 0.51
C THR A 101 18.92 7.46 -0.08
N LYS A 102 17.83 7.45 0.70
CA LYS A 102 16.53 6.92 0.28
C LYS A 102 15.40 7.78 0.82
N LEU A 103 14.44 8.08 -0.05
CA LEU A 103 13.21 8.78 0.33
C LEU A 103 12.27 7.83 1.08
N THR A 104 11.67 8.30 2.16
CA THR A 104 10.57 7.61 2.82
C THR A 104 9.30 7.89 2.01
N MET A 105 8.78 6.85 1.35
CA MET A 105 7.57 6.98 0.53
C MET A 105 6.34 7.25 1.39
N PRO A 106 5.39 8.06 0.90
CA PRO A 106 4.08 8.19 1.54
C PRO A 106 3.37 6.83 1.64
N THR A 107 2.55 6.68 2.68
CA THR A 107 1.71 5.48 2.84
C THR A 107 0.37 5.66 2.12
N VAL A 108 -0.11 4.60 1.52
CA VAL A 108 -1.45 4.52 0.89
C VAL A 108 -2.30 3.45 1.58
N SER A 109 -3.62 3.52 1.37
CA SER A 109 -4.56 2.54 1.91
C SER A 109 -4.31 1.14 1.33
N ALA A 110 -4.75 0.08 2.03
CA ALA A 110 -4.69 -1.28 1.50
C ALA A 110 -5.42 -1.37 0.15
N GLY A 111 -4.83 -2.08 -0.80
CA GLY A 111 -5.34 -2.18 -2.18
C GLY A 111 -4.82 -1.10 -3.12
N TYR A 112 -3.92 -0.22 -2.65
CA TYR A 112 -3.25 0.77 -3.49
C TYR A 112 -1.73 0.63 -3.41
N GLU A 113 -1.07 1.06 -4.47
CA GLU A 113 0.38 1.18 -4.57
C GLU A 113 0.74 2.62 -4.95
N ILE A 114 1.95 3.05 -4.62
CA ILE A 114 2.45 4.39 -4.92
C ILE A 114 3.87 4.33 -5.48
N ALA A 115 4.13 5.14 -6.49
CA ALA A 115 5.45 5.31 -7.08
C ALA A 115 5.71 6.78 -7.42
N ILE A 116 6.97 7.20 -7.44
CA ILE A 116 7.33 8.52 -7.95
C ILE A 116 7.17 8.51 -9.46
N LYS A 117 6.32 9.38 -9.99
CA LYS A 117 6.11 9.57 -11.43
C LYS A 117 7.17 10.48 -12.03
N THR A 118 7.37 11.65 -11.39
CA THR A 118 8.35 12.65 -11.84
C THR A 118 9.09 13.28 -10.69
N SER A 119 10.34 13.66 -10.94
CA SER A 119 11.17 14.48 -10.09
C SER A 119 11.64 15.69 -10.89
N SER A 120 11.58 16.88 -10.30
CA SER A 120 12.10 18.11 -10.94
C SER A 120 13.62 18.15 -10.97
N ASP A 121 14.30 17.33 -10.18
CA ASP A 121 15.78 17.22 -10.11
C ASP A 121 16.17 15.76 -9.80
N GLU A 122 16.36 14.96 -10.85
CA GLU A 122 16.77 13.55 -10.72
C GLU A 122 18.24 13.37 -10.29
N ASP A 123 19.05 14.42 -10.33
CA ASP A 123 20.39 14.40 -9.77
C ASP A 123 20.36 14.43 -8.23
N VAL A 124 19.24 14.86 -7.64
CA VAL A 124 19.02 14.93 -6.19
C VAL A 124 18.07 13.86 -5.69
N ILE A 125 16.89 13.70 -6.30
CA ILE A 125 15.94 12.62 -5.99
C ILE A 125 15.55 11.93 -7.29
N LYS A 126 15.89 10.65 -7.40
CA LYS A 126 15.51 9.82 -8.56
C LYS A 126 14.09 9.29 -8.43
N THR A 127 13.49 8.90 -9.54
CA THR A 127 12.14 8.29 -9.57
C THR A 127 12.07 6.92 -8.87
N ASP A 128 13.20 6.27 -8.60
CA ASP A 128 13.26 5.08 -7.75
C ASP A 128 13.32 5.40 -6.23
N GLY A 129 13.28 6.68 -5.87
CA GLY A 129 13.39 7.18 -4.50
C GLY A 129 14.81 7.24 -3.95
N THR A 130 15.83 7.01 -4.78
CA THR A 130 17.22 7.20 -4.38
C THR A 130 17.53 8.70 -4.22
N ILE A 131 18.17 9.08 -3.11
CA ILE A 131 18.60 10.44 -2.83
C ILE A 131 20.12 10.52 -3.01
N VAL A 132 20.57 11.54 -3.71
CA VAL A 132 21.97 11.96 -3.79
C VAL A 132 22.08 13.29 -3.02
N PRO A 133 22.63 13.30 -1.79
CA PRO A 133 22.67 14.51 -0.99
C PRO A 133 23.46 15.63 -1.68
N PRO A 134 22.84 16.81 -1.90
CA PRO A 134 23.47 17.92 -2.63
C PRO A 134 24.51 18.66 -1.79
N ASP A 135 25.36 19.47 -2.47
CA ASP A 135 26.34 20.33 -1.78
C ASP A 135 25.69 21.47 -0.97
N ALA A 136 24.53 21.94 -1.41
CA ALA A 136 23.70 22.94 -0.73
C ALA A 136 22.27 22.40 -0.66
N GLU A 137 21.49 22.85 0.34
CA GLU A 137 20.07 22.48 0.46
C GLU A 137 19.31 22.76 -0.85
N LYS A 138 18.48 21.80 -1.27
CA LYS A 138 17.66 21.88 -2.46
C LYS A 138 16.24 21.42 -2.21
N THR A 139 15.26 22.14 -2.75
CA THR A 139 13.87 21.69 -2.82
C THR A 139 13.61 21.06 -4.18
N VAL A 140 13.11 19.83 -4.17
CA VAL A 140 12.75 19.04 -5.35
C VAL A 140 11.26 18.84 -5.37
N LYS A 141 10.61 19.09 -6.53
CA LYS A 141 9.19 18.84 -6.73
C LYS A 141 8.98 17.42 -7.22
N LEU A 142 8.15 16.66 -6.51
CA LEU A 142 7.79 15.29 -6.87
C LEU A 142 6.31 15.22 -7.21
N VAL A 143 5.99 14.39 -8.21
CA VAL A 143 4.63 13.90 -8.46
C VAL A 143 4.64 12.40 -8.27
N PHE A 144 3.64 11.89 -7.56
CA PHE A 144 3.45 10.46 -7.36
C PHE A 144 2.27 9.96 -8.18
N THR A 145 2.35 8.73 -8.66
CA THR A 145 1.21 7.99 -9.20
C THR A 145 0.74 7.00 -8.15
N VAL A 146 -0.54 7.05 -7.84
CA VAL A 146 -1.26 6.05 -7.03
C VAL A 146 -1.97 5.09 -7.97
N THR A 147 -1.84 3.80 -7.74
CA THR A 147 -2.46 2.74 -8.55
C THR A 147 -3.36 1.89 -7.66
N HIS A 148 -4.62 1.69 -8.05
CA HIS A 148 -5.50 0.71 -7.44
C HIS A 148 -5.16 -0.69 -7.98
N THR A 149 -4.68 -1.59 -7.13
CA THR A 149 -4.07 -2.87 -7.55
C THR A 149 -5.03 -3.80 -8.29
N ALA A 150 -6.30 -3.86 -7.87
CA ALA A 150 -7.29 -4.76 -8.46
C ALA A 150 -7.81 -4.30 -9.84
N SER A 151 -7.90 -2.97 -10.08
CA SER A 151 -8.45 -2.42 -11.34
C SER A 151 -7.39 -1.81 -12.25
N SER A 152 -6.15 -1.65 -11.78
CA SER A 152 -5.07 -0.92 -12.44
C SER A 152 -5.40 0.54 -12.79
N LYS A 153 -6.47 1.11 -12.21
CA LYS A 153 -6.76 2.54 -12.33
C LYS A 153 -5.69 3.35 -11.62
N THR A 154 -5.31 4.47 -12.21
CA THR A 154 -4.24 5.34 -11.67
C THR A 154 -4.72 6.77 -11.50
N ALA A 155 -4.10 7.49 -10.56
CA ALA A 155 -4.23 8.93 -10.41
C ALA A 155 -2.90 9.52 -9.92
N ASP A 156 -2.64 10.74 -10.33
CA ASP A 156 -1.44 11.45 -9.92
C ASP A 156 -1.77 12.41 -8.76
N THR A 157 -0.78 12.63 -7.89
CA THR A 157 -0.86 13.68 -6.88
C THR A 157 -0.64 15.06 -7.51
N ALA A 158 -0.95 16.11 -6.77
CA ALA A 158 -0.35 17.43 -7.05
C ALA A 158 1.17 17.35 -6.86
N GLU A 159 1.90 18.38 -7.35
CA GLU A 159 3.32 18.54 -7.04
C GLU A 159 3.52 18.71 -5.54
N ILE A 160 4.50 18.01 -4.99
CA ILE A 160 4.87 18.04 -3.57
C ILE A 160 6.32 18.46 -3.46
N ASP A 161 6.58 19.51 -2.70
CA ASP A 161 7.93 19.99 -2.42
C ASP A 161 8.60 19.12 -1.36
N VAL A 162 9.82 18.65 -1.64
CA VAL A 162 10.65 17.89 -0.72
C VAL A 162 11.99 18.59 -0.59
N THR A 163 12.34 19.07 0.62
CA THR A 163 13.60 19.72 0.88
C THR A 163 14.66 18.71 1.30
N VAL A 164 15.71 18.60 0.51
CA VAL A 164 16.88 17.74 0.78
C VAL A 164 17.98 18.59 1.40
N PRO A 165 18.40 18.29 2.66
CA PRO A 165 19.49 19.03 3.30
C PRO A 165 20.82 18.86 2.57
N ALA A 166 21.70 19.88 2.71
CA ALA A 166 23.08 19.78 2.23
C ALA A 166 23.81 18.61 2.90
N LYS A 167 24.65 17.90 2.13
CA LYS A 167 25.49 16.81 2.65
C LYS A 167 26.43 17.28 3.75
N THR A 168 26.85 16.34 4.60
CA THR A 168 27.88 16.61 5.60
C THR A 168 29.21 16.83 4.90
N VAL A 169 29.81 18.01 5.06
CA VAL A 169 31.18 18.27 4.62
C VAL A 169 32.10 17.73 5.69
N SER A 170 32.83 16.65 5.42
CA SER A 170 33.96 16.26 6.25
C SER A 170 35.06 17.28 6.04
N THR A 171 35.20 18.25 6.94
CA THR A 171 36.45 19.06 7.00
C THR A 171 37.58 18.09 7.22
N PRO A 172 38.58 18.02 6.31
CA PRO A 172 39.76 17.25 6.61
C PRO A 172 40.37 17.84 7.88
N THR A 173 40.49 17.02 8.90
CA THR A 173 41.23 17.42 10.10
C THR A 173 42.67 17.72 9.62
N SER A 174 42.94 19.01 9.45
CA SER A 174 44.27 19.48 9.06
C SER A 174 45.28 18.94 10.06
N LEU A 175 46.16 18.07 9.58
CA LEU A 175 47.35 17.59 10.29
C LEU A 175 48.41 18.73 10.39
N LEU A 176 47.97 19.96 10.67
CA LEU A 176 48.81 21.13 10.90
C LEU A 176 48.80 21.48 12.38
N GLY A 177 49.34 20.58 13.19
CA GLY A 177 49.38 20.81 14.60
C GLY A 177 50.44 20.01 15.32
N ARG A 178 51.67 19.92 14.82
CA ARG A 178 52.86 19.60 15.64
C ARG A 178 54.13 19.82 14.84
N ILE A 179 54.43 21.06 14.47
CA ILE A 179 55.81 21.49 14.35
C ILE A 179 56.15 22.09 15.72
N ALA A 180 56.64 21.25 16.61
CA ALA A 180 57.34 21.71 17.79
C ALA A 180 58.63 22.38 17.31
N VAL A 181 58.67 23.70 17.31
CA VAL A 181 59.89 24.47 17.12
C VAL A 181 60.73 24.24 18.36
N ASN A 182 61.73 23.34 18.24
CA ASN A 182 62.76 23.15 19.22
C ASN A 182 63.78 24.31 19.04
N ILE A 183 63.58 25.40 19.77
CA ILE A 183 64.49 26.49 19.84
C ILE A 183 65.63 26.03 20.76
N PHE A 184 66.73 25.61 20.16
CA PHE A 184 67.96 25.42 20.89
C PHE A 184 68.49 26.78 21.34
N ASN A 185 68.40 27.07 22.64
CA ASN A 185 69.11 28.15 23.31
C ASN A 185 70.62 27.78 23.42
N PHE A 186 71.44 28.39 22.58
CA PHE A 186 72.89 28.49 22.88
C PHE A 186 73.08 29.68 23.77
N SER A 187 73.39 29.42 25.02
CA SER A 187 73.99 30.42 25.96
C SER A 187 75.39 30.04 26.26
N LYS A 188 76.31 31.03 26.12
CA LYS A 188 77.67 30.95 26.50
C LYS A 188 77.80 30.81 28.02
#